data_61065046de804264adfeee1507a61723
#
_entry.id   61065046de804264adfeee1507a61723
#
_cell.length_a   1.000
_cell.length_b   1.000
_cell.length_c   1.000
_cell.angle_alpha   90.00
_cell.angle_beta   90.00
_cell.angle_gamma   90.00
#
_symmetry.space_group_name_H-M   'P 1'
#
loop_
_entity.id
_entity.type
_entity.pdbx_description
1 polymer ?
#
loop_
_entity_poly.entity_id
_entity_poly.type
_entity_poly.pdbx_seq_one_letter_code
_entity_poly.pdbx_strand_id
1 'polypeptide(L)'
;KLNGKKVFLKGVANHHDLGAVGAAAYETSIARMMDRLKAFGFNHIRTSHNPYSKSFLKLADEKGLLIVDELYDKWSGAAWSGREPWTELWFKNEKEWIKRDRNHPSVIMWSFGNELQMQEERWGIPTGDWGITTYNIMNVVAKRYDPTRKTTVAMYPARARGILKADPDFQIKENIIPPELAAVTEVTSFNYVWDDYQEYLKHAPNMIMYQSEAVTNELAAPFFGMDREKMVGLAYWGGIEYWGESQGWPAKGWNYSFFTHSLEPHPQAYLIKSI
;
A
#
# COMPACT_ATOMS: atom_id res chain seq x y z
N LYS A 1 -17.98 -0.41 -3.14
CA LYS A 1 -18.67 -0.15 -4.42
C LYS A 1 -18.23 1.20 -4.93
N LEU A 2 -17.94 1.30 -6.21
CA LEU A 2 -17.67 2.57 -6.91
C LEU A 2 -18.91 2.89 -7.76
N ASN A 3 -19.52 4.06 -7.52
CA ASN A 3 -20.75 4.47 -8.21
C ASN A 3 -21.84 3.38 -8.21
N GLY A 4 -22.05 2.73 -7.07
CA GLY A 4 -23.03 1.67 -6.89
C GLY A 4 -22.62 0.28 -7.39
N LYS A 5 -21.57 0.16 -8.21
CA LYS A 5 -21.09 -1.11 -8.75
C LYS A 5 -19.95 -1.68 -7.90
N LYS A 6 -19.92 -3.01 -7.74
CA LYS A 6 -18.81 -3.70 -7.10
C LYS A 6 -17.59 -3.61 -8.03
N VAL A 7 -16.47 -3.11 -7.51
CA VAL A 7 -15.18 -3.08 -8.20
C VAL A 7 -14.21 -3.90 -7.37
N PHE A 8 -13.45 -4.75 -8.01
CA PHE A 8 -12.33 -5.46 -7.43
C PHE A 8 -11.04 -4.79 -7.90
N LEU A 9 -10.18 -4.42 -6.95
CA LEU A 9 -8.92 -3.75 -7.24
C LEU A 9 -7.90 -4.80 -7.67
N LYS A 10 -7.47 -4.72 -8.92
CA LYS A 10 -6.34 -5.48 -9.46
C LYS A 10 -5.24 -4.50 -9.79
N GLY A 11 -4.31 -4.31 -8.88
CA GLY A 11 -3.38 -3.20 -8.95
C GLY A 11 -1.94 -3.56 -8.71
N VAL A 12 -1.16 -2.50 -8.67
CA VAL A 12 0.26 -2.51 -8.33
C VAL A 12 0.55 -1.48 -7.26
N ALA A 13 1.51 -1.78 -6.40
CA ALA A 13 2.15 -0.81 -5.53
C ALA A 13 3.48 -0.43 -6.20
N ASN A 14 3.73 0.85 -6.36
CA ASN A 14 4.92 1.36 -7.01
C ASN A 14 5.56 2.46 -6.18
N HIS A 15 6.87 2.62 -6.31
CA HIS A 15 7.52 3.88 -5.99
C HIS A 15 7.30 4.91 -7.11
N HIS A 16 7.40 6.19 -6.78
CA HIS A 16 7.39 7.27 -7.78
C HIS A 16 8.76 7.32 -8.49
N ASP A 17 9.02 6.28 -9.26
CA ASP A 17 10.24 6.08 -10.04
C ASP A 17 9.85 5.79 -11.50
N LEU A 18 10.36 6.59 -12.41
CA LEU A 18 10.03 6.55 -13.83
C LEU A 18 11.28 6.14 -14.67
N GLY A 19 12.07 5.24 -14.13
CA GLY A 19 13.25 4.69 -14.79
C GLY A 19 14.36 5.72 -14.96
N ALA A 20 14.78 5.97 -16.18
CA ALA A 20 15.92 6.86 -16.48
C ALA A 20 15.76 8.30 -15.97
N VAL A 21 14.53 8.75 -15.71
CA VAL A 21 14.23 10.09 -15.19
C VAL A 21 13.98 10.11 -13.68
N GLY A 22 14.07 8.95 -13.02
CA GLY A 22 13.88 8.82 -11.58
C GLY A 22 12.52 9.37 -11.13
N ALA A 23 12.49 10.14 -10.07
CA ALA A 23 11.27 10.73 -9.51
C ALA A 23 10.82 12.04 -10.22
N ALA A 24 11.41 12.41 -11.33
CA ALA A 24 10.96 13.58 -12.11
C ALA A 24 9.59 13.33 -12.71
N ALA A 25 8.62 14.19 -12.33
CA ALA A 25 7.20 13.99 -12.65
C ALA A 25 6.83 14.47 -14.07
N TYR A 26 7.52 13.96 -15.08
CA TYR A 26 7.17 14.24 -16.48
C TYR A 26 5.85 13.57 -16.84
N GLU A 27 4.87 14.35 -17.27
CA GLU A 27 3.52 13.88 -17.61
C GLU A 27 3.55 12.77 -18.68
N THR A 28 4.42 12.88 -19.67
CA THR A 28 4.56 11.87 -20.74
C THR A 28 5.05 10.52 -20.20
N SER A 29 5.98 10.54 -19.24
CA SER A 29 6.50 9.32 -18.60
C SER A 29 5.44 8.67 -17.71
N ILE A 30 4.72 9.47 -16.92
CA ILE A 30 3.61 9.02 -16.08
C ILE A 30 2.50 8.43 -16.95
N ALA A 31 2.11 9.14 -18.01
CA ALA A 31 1.06 8.68 -18.94
C ALA A 31 1.41 7.33 -19.57
N ARG A 32 2.65 7.19 -20.08
CA ARG A 32 3.14 5.93 -20.65
C ARG A 32 3.10 4.78 -19.65
N MET A 33 3.52 5.02 -18.41
CA MET A 33 3.47 4.04 -17.33
C MET A 33 2.03 3.59 -17.06
N MET A 34 1.10 4.53 -16.91
CA MET A 34 -0.31 4.24 -16.66
C MET A 34 -0.97 3.49 -17.82
N ASP A 35 -0.66 3.87 -19.06
CA ASP A 35 -1.17 3.18 -20.25
C ASP A 35 -0.65 1.75 -20.32
N ARG A 36 0.62 1.52 -19.95
CA ARG A 36 1.18 0.17 -19.88
C ARG A 36 0.47 -0.68 -18.83
N LEU A 37 0.26 -0.17 -17.62
CA LEU A 37 -0.47 -0.89 -16.57
C LEU A 37 -1.90 -1.24 -17.02
N LYS A 38 -2.62 -0.28 -17.58
CA LYS A 38 -3.99 -0.52 -18.09
C LYS A 38 -4.03 -1.55 -19.21
N ALA A 39 -3.09 -1.52 -20.14
CA ALA A 39 -3.00 -2.50 -21.23
C ALA A 39 -2.79 -3.94 -20.75
N PHE A 40 -2.32 -4.10 -19.51
CA PHE A 40 -2.17 -5.39 -18.84
C PHE A 40 -3.27 -5.69 -17.81
N GLY A 41 -4.35 -4.91 -17.83
CA GLY A 41 -5.56 -5.17 -17.05
C GLY A 41 -5.50 -4.68 -15.61
N PHE A 42 -4.51 -3.89 -15.22
CA PHE A 42 -4.49 -3.23 -13.92
C PHE A 42 -5.45 -2.04 -13.91
N ASN A 43 -6.20 -1.88 -12.84
CA ASN A 43 -7.15 -0.80 -12.65
C ASN A 43 -6.84 0.10 -11.44
N HIS A 44 -5.74 -0.20 -10.73
CA HIS A 44 -5.42 0.40 -9.46
C HIS A 44 -3.92 0.58 -9.26
N ILE A 45 -3.54 1.66 -8.56
CA ILE A 45 -2.16 1.90 -8.08
C ILE A 45 -2.22 2.33 -6.61
N ARG A 46 -1.38 1.74 -5.78
CA ARG A 46 -1.04 2.26 -4.44
C ARG A 46 0.24 3.09 -4.56
N THR A 47 0.21 4.33 -4.08
CA THR A 47 1.34 5.27 -4.16
C THR A 47 2.32 5.04 -3.00
N SER A 48 3.16 4.03 -3.14
CA SER A 48 4.10 3.60 -2.10
C SER A 48 5.37 4.48 -2.11
N HIS A 49 5.85 5.00 -1.02
CA HIS A 49 5.19 5.15 0.29
C HIS A 49 5.19 6.63 0.63
N ASN A 50 4.62 7.43 -0.24
CA ASN A 50 4.55 8.89 -0.12
C ASN A 50 3.55 9.49 -1.12
N PRO A 51 3.06 10.71 -0.88
CA PRO A 51 2.22 11.41 -1.84
C PRO A 51 2.94 11.64 -3.16
N TYR A 52 2.28 11.29 -4.27
CA TYR A 52 2.83 11.48 -5.60
C TYR A 52 2.57 12.90 -6.14
N SER A 53 3.07 13.20 -7.33
CA SER A 53 2.92 14.50 -7.97
C SER A 53 1.46 14.80 -8.33
N LYS A 54 1.10 16.09 -8.41
CA LYS A 54 -0.22 16.52 -8.88
C LYS A 54 -0.51 16.05 -10.32
N SER A 55 0.50 16.04 -11.18
CA SER A 55 0.38 15.51 -12.55
C SER A 55 0.03 14.03 -12.58
N PHE A 56 0.54 13.25 -11.62
CA PHE A 56 0.19 11.84 -11.48
C PHE A 56 -1.30 11.66 -11.20
N LEU A 57 -1.84 12.37 -10.22
CA LEU A 57 -3.26 12.27 -9.87
C LEU A 57 -4.18 12.78 -10.99
N LYS A 58 -3.81 13.89 -11.63
CA LYS A 58 -4.53 14.40 -12.82
C LYS A 58 -4.60 13.34 -13.92
N LEU A 59 -3.48 12.70 -14.24
CA LEU A 59 -3.44 11.63 -15.25
C LEU A 59 -4.18 10.37 -14.81
N ALA A 60 -4.19 10.05 -13.52
CA ALA A 60 -5.00 8.95 -12.99
C ALA A 60 -6.50 9.22 -13.18
N ASP A 61 -6.96 10.46 -12.92
CA ASP A 61 -8.33 10.88 -13.19
C ASP A 61 -8.70 10.72 -14.68
N GLU A 62 -7.86 11.26 -15.57
CA GLU A 62 -8.08 11.23 -17.03
C GLU A 62 -8.08 9.79 -17.57
N LYS A 63 -7.22 8.94 -17.07
CA LYS A 63 -7.07 7.56 -17.53
C LYS A 63 -7.97 6.56 -16.81
N GLY A 64 -8.65 6.98 -15.72
CA GLY A 64 -9.56 6.13 -14.95
C GLY A 64 -8.85 5.04 -14.17
N LEU A 65 -7.66 5.32 -13.61
CA LEU A 65 -6.99 4.47 -12.63
C LEU A 65 -7.40 4.84 -11.22
N LEU A 66 -7.68 3.85 -10.39
CA LEU A 66 -8.04 4.05 -8.99
C LEU A 66 -6.79 4.14 -8.12
N ILE A 67 -6.75 5.07 -7.19
CA ILE A 67 -5.57 5.34 -6.37
C ILE A 67 -5.88 5.09 -4.89
N VAL A 68 -5.07 4.25 -4.26
CA VAL A 68 -4.87 4.27 -2.81
C VAL A 68 -3.70 5.20 -2.57
N ASP A 69 -3.99 6.37 -2.04
CA ASP A 69 -3.00 7.43 -1.85
C ASP A 69 -2.39 7.32 -0.46
N GLU A 70 -1.05 7.22 -0.41
CA GLU A 70 -0.33 6.94 0.83
C GLU A 70 0.53 8.13 1.25
N LEU A 71 0.49 8.44 2.56
CA LEU A 71 1.17 9.62 3.10
C LEU A 71 2.59 9.33 3.54
N TYR A 72 2.81 8.23 4.25
CA TYR A 72 4.09 7.88 4.86
C TYR A 72 4.45 6.42 4.64
N ASP A 73 5.76 6.14 4.67
CA ASP A 73 6.24 4.78 4.87
C ASP A 73 6.11 4.41 6.36
N LYS A 74 6.99 4.92 7.20
CA LYS A 74 6.97 4.69 8.66
C LYS A 74 6.61 5.99 9.39
N TRP A 75 5.97 5.88 10.56
CA TRP A 75 5.62 7.07 11.33
C TRP A 75 6.80 7.65 12.09
N SER A 76 7.70 6.80 12.58
CA SER A 76 8.90 7.24 13.27
C SER A 76 10.09 6.34 12.92
N GLY A 77 11.27 6.83 13.24
CA GLY A 77 12.50 6.13 12.93
C GLY A 77 13.38 6.91 11.95
N ALA A 78 14.62 7.11 12.32
CA ALA A 78 15.54 8.04 11.66
C ALA A 78 15.77 7.80 10.15
N ALA A 79 15.66 6.56 9.69
CA ALA A 79 15.93 6.23 8.30
C ALA A 79 14.74 6.44 7.34
N TRP A 80 13.51 6.48 7.88
CA TRP A 80 12.28 6.38 7.09
C TRP A 80 11.34 7.57 7.24
N SER A 81 11.58 8.43 8.24
CA SER A 81 10.69 9.55 8.59
C SER A 81 11.10 10.92 8.02
N GLY A 82 12.18 10.99 7.25
CA GLY A 82 12.67 12.24 6.68
C GLY A 82 13.54 13.05 7.64
N ARG A 83 13.68 14.36 7.38
CA ARG A 83 14.58 15.24 8.13
C ARG A 83 14.00 15.71 9.47
N GLU A 84 12.71 15.91 9.51
CA GLU A 84 12.00 16.40 10.68
C GLU A 84 11.24 15.27 11.36
N PRO A 85 11.12 15.27 12.70
CA PRO A 85 10.36 14.26 13.40
C PRO A 85 8.91 14.20 12.93
N TRP A 86 8.39 12.98 12.74
CA TRP A 86 7.00 12.76 12.39
C TRP A 86 6.05 13.40 13.40
N THR A 87 6.36 13.35 14.68
CA THR A 87 5.57 13.94 15.77
C THR A 87 5.33 15.45 15.63
N GLU A 88 6.19 16.16 14.94
CA GLU A 88 6.07 17.60 14.69
C GLU A 88 5.34 17.92 13.39
N LEU A 89 5.43 17.01 12.39
CA LEU A 89 4.97 17.31 11.04
C LEU A 89 3.66 16.61 10.65
N TRP A 90 3.30 15.52 11.29
CA TRP A 90 2.23 14.65 10.81
C TRP A 90 0.90 15.37 10.58
N PHE A 91 0.47 16.22 11.51
CA PHE A 91 -0.80 16.95 11.40
C PHE A 91 -0.81 17.92 10.21
N LYS A 92 0.27 18.69 10.06
CA LYS A 92 0.43 19.61 8.92
C LYS A 92 0.44 18.87 7.60
N ASN A 93 1.26 17.83 7.52
CA ASN A 93 1.44 17.06 6.30
C ASN A 93 0.14 16.35 5.90
N GLU A 94 -0.53 15.68 6.82
CA GLU A 94 -1.80 15.00 6.56
C GLU A 94 -2.88 15.96 6.09
N LYS A 95 -3.04 17.06 6.78
CA LYS A 95 -4.00 18.12 6.41
C LYS A 95 -3.76 18.64 4.99
N GLU A 96 -2.52 19.01 4.67
CA GLU A 96 -2.18 19.59 3.37
C GLU A 96 -2.29 18.54 2.25
N TRP A 97 -1.89 17.30 2.50
CA TRP A 97 -2.05 16.19 1.58
C TRP A 97 -3.52 15.94 1.22
N ILE A 98 -4.39 15.75 2.22
CA ILE A 98 -5.82 15.52 1.96
C ILE A 98 -6.45 16.70 1.23
N LYS A 99 -6.15 17.93 1.62
CA LYS A 99 -6.66 19.12 0.93
C LYS A 99 -6.18 19.22 -0.51
N ARG A 100 -4.96 18.80 -0.78
CA ARG A 100 -4.40 18.79 -2.13
C ARG A 100 -5.13 17.80 -3.03
N ASP A 101 -5.41 16.58 -2.50
CA ASP A 101 -5.73 15.42 -3.32
C ASP A 101 -7.21 15.00 -3.25
N ARG A 102 -7.99 15.47 -2.26
CA ARG A 102 -9.39 15.05 -2.07
C ARG A 102 -10.34 15.33 -3.23
N ASN A 103 -9.99 16.25 -4.14
CA ASN A 103 -10.84 16.56 -5.29
C ASN A 103 -10.53 15.70 -6.52
N HIS A 104 -9.56 14.78 -6.43
CA HIS A 104 -9.27 13.81 -7.47
C HIS A 104 -10.24 12.63 -7.37
N PRO A 105 -11.10 12.38 -8.37
CA PRO A 105 -12.03 11.25 -8.35
C PRO A 105 -11.32 9.88 -8.43
N SER A 106 -10.09 9.83 -8.91
CA SER A 106 -9.24 8.64 -8.91
C SER A 106 -8.87 8.18 -7.50
N VAL A 107 -8.69 9.09 -6.53
CA VAL A 107 -8.36 8.73 -5.15
C VAL A 107 -9.57 8.09 -4.47
N ILE A 108 -9.43 6.84 -4.03
CA ILE A 108 -10.54 6.06 -3.46
C ILE A 108 -10.35 5.73 -1.98
N MET A 109 -9.12 5.82 -1.48
CA MET A 109 -8.77 5.47 -0.10
C MET A 109 -7.51 6.22 0.33
N TRP A 110 -7.44 6.59 1.59
CA TRP A 110 -6.29 7.21 2.25
C TRP A 110 -5.50 6.16 3.03
N SER A 111 -4.19 6.04 2.78
CA SER A 111 -3.29 5.17 3.54
C SER A 111 -2.32 6.00 4.35
N PHE A 112 -2.27 5.77 5.67
CA PHE A 112 -1.49 6.61 6.57
C PHE A 112 -0.06 6.14 6.78
N GLY A 113 0.25 4.88 6.42
CA GLY A 113 1.59 4.35 6.62
C GLY A 113 1.75 2.90 6.15
N ASN A 114 2.99 2.43 6.23
CA ASN A 114 3.41 1.13 5.72
C ASN A 114 4.27 0.36 6.73
N GLU A 115 3.92 -0.89 6.98
CA GLU A 115 4.71 -1.88 7.74
C GLU A 115 5.19 -1.38 9.12
N LEU A 116 4.31 -0.72 9.83
CA LEU A 116 4.62 -0.13 11.13
C LEU A 116 5.07 -1.17 12.15
N GLN A 117 4.57 -2.41 12.03
CA GLN A 117 4.89 -3.53 12.92
C GLN A 117 6.31 -4.07 12.72
N MET A 118 6.99 -3.73 11.63
CA MET A 118 8.42 -4.02 11.46
C MET A 118 9.29 -3.17 12.38
N GLN A 119 8.74 -2.08 12.91
CA GLN A 119 9.46 -1.16 13.77
C GLN A 119 9.48 -1.72 15.20
N GLU A 120 10.66 -2.05 15.67
CA GLU A 120 10.91 -2.32 17.08
C GLU A 120 10.70 -1.04 17.91
N GLU A 121 10.59 -1.16 19.23
CA GLU A 121 10.34 -0.04 20.14
C GLU A 121 11.15 1.23 19.88
N ARG A 122 12.42 1.08 19.51
CA ARG A 122 13.31 2.22 19.20
C ARG A 122 12.96 3.00 17.93
N TRP A 123 12.16 2.41 17.03
CA TRP A 123 11.76 3.04 15.76
C TRP A 123 10.35 3.63 15.83
N GLY A 124 9.70 3.29 16.88
CA GLY A 124 8.53 3.85 17.50
C GLY A 124 7.25 3.98 16.69
N ILE A 125 6.30 3.16 17.02
CA ILE A 125 4.92 3.60 16.99
C ILE A 125 4.78 4.60 18.15
N PRO A 126 4.45 5.89 17.90
CA PRO A 126 4.64 6.95 18.89
C PRO A 126 3.86 6.79 20.19
N THR A 127 2.82 5.95 20.21
CA THR A 127 1.88 5.84 21.33
C THR A 127 2.05 4.56 22.14
N GLY A 128 2.94 3.64 21.77
CA GLY A 128 3.19 2.41 22.52
C GLY A 128 2.03 1.40 22.56
N ASP A 129 0.97 1.64 21.78
CA ASP A 129 -0.24 0.82 21.68
C ASP A 129 -0.42 0.22 20.26
N TRP A 130 0.67 -0.15 19.65
CA TRP A 130 0.70 -0.73 18.30
C TRP A 130 0.06 0.15 17.21
N GLY A 131 0.02 1.47 17.44
CA GLY A 131 -0.45 2.46 16.49
C GLY A 131 -1.94 2.77 16.55
N ILE A 132 -2.69 2.20 17.48
CA ILE A 132 -4.14 2.41 17.61
C ILE A 132 -4.48 3.88 17.83
N THR A 133 -3.87 4.51 18.84
CA THR A 133 -4.10 5.94 19.14
C THR A 133 -3.67 6.82 17.98
N THR A 134 -2.50 6.55 17.39
CA THR A 134 -1.99 7.32 16.26
C THR A 134 -2.93 7.22 15.06
N TYR A 135 -3.35 6.00 14.69
CA TYR A 135 -4.30 5.81 13.59
C TYR A 135 -5.62 6.55 13.86
N ASN A 136 -6.18 6.44 15.07
CA ASN A 136 -7.43 7.08 15.42
C ASN A 136 -7.36 8.60 15.33
N ILE A 137 -6.26 9.21 15.78
CA ILE A 137 -6.05 10.66 15.67
C ILE A 137 -5.95 11.07 14.20
N MET A 138 -5.15 10.38 13.41
CA MET A 138 -5.05 10.63 11.97
C MET A 138 -6.40 10.44 11.27
N ASN A 139 -7.14 9.39 11.60
CA ASN A 139 -8.48 9.19 11.03
C ASN A 139 -9.45 10.34 11.35
N VAL A 140 -9.42 10.88 12.57
CA VAL A 140 -10.22 12.07 12.93
C VAL A 140 -9.85 13.27 12.07
N VAL A 141 -8.54 13.50 11.84
CA VAL A 141 -8.07 14.58 10.97
C VAL A 141 -8.51 14.35 9.52
N ALA A 142 -8.32 13.14 9.01
CA ALA A 142 -8.76 12.78 7.66
C ALA A 142 -10.24 13.04 7.46
N LYS A 143 -11.09 12.57 8.37
CA LYS A 143 -12.56 12.74 8.29
C LYS A 143 -13.01 14.20 8.39
N ARG A 144 -12.23 15.04 9.05
CA ARG A 144 -12.50 16.50 9.08
C ARG A 144 -12.33 17.15 7.70
N TYR A 145 -11.40 16.67 6.89
CA TYR A 145 -11.09 17.26 5.58
C TYR A 145 -11.67 16.48 4.40
N ASP A 146 -11.91 15.19 4.57
CA ASP A 146 -12.60 14.32 3.63
C ASP A 146 -13.39 13.22 4.36
N PRO A 147 -14.68 13.42 4.65
CA PRO A 147 -15.51 12.40 5.30
C PRO A 147 -15.94 11.27 4.34
N THR A 148 -15.63 11.37 3.05
CA THR A 148 -16.22 10.50 2.03
C THR A 148 -15.41 9.22 1.77
N ARG A 149 -14.08 9.27 1.91
CA ARG A 149 -13.20 8.14 1.65
C ARG A 149 -12.84 7.37 2.91
N LYS A 150 -12.63 6.08 2.74
CA LYS A 150 -12.14 5.21 3.81
C LYS A 150 -10.64 5.39 4.02
N THR A 151 -10.19 5.05 5.23
CA THR A 151 -8.80 5.14 5.64
C THR A 151 -8.24 3.76 5.95
N THR A 152 -6.93 3.62 5.81
CA THR A 152 -6.19 2.39 6.09
C THR A 152 -4.76 2.68 6.52
N VAL A 153 -4.07 1.63 6.92
CA VAL A 153 -2.62 1.55 7.09
C VAL A 153 -2.18 0.14 6.72
N ALA A 154 -1.08 0.00 5.99
CA ALA A 154 -0.59 -1.30 5.57
C ALA A 154 0.22 -1.96 6.70
N MET A 155 -0.17 -3.17 7.08
CA MET A 155 0.43 -3.93 8.19
C MET A 155 1.29 -5.07 7.68
N TYR A 156 2.50 -5.20 8.23
CA TYR A 156 3.39 -6.34 8.05
C TYR A 156 4.61 -6.23 8.98
N PRO A 157 5.07 -7.35 9.54
CA PRO A 157 4.27 -8.57 9.74
C PRO A 157 2.99 -8.22 10.50
N ALA A 158 2.07 -9.16 10.66
CA ALA A 158 0.85 -8.90 11.43
C ALA A 158 1.15 -8.44 12.85
N ARG A 159 2.25 -8.94 13.43
CA ARG A 159 2.75 -8.54 14.75
C ARG A 159 4.24 -8.20 14.70
N ALA A 160 4.72 -7.45 15.69
CA ALA A 160 6.11 -7.00 15.76
C ALA A 160 7.11 -8.17 15.79
N ARG A 161 8.15 -8.08 14.98
CA ARG A 161 9.17 -9.13 14.82
C ARG A 161 9.91 -9.49 16.12
N GLY A 162 10.07 -8.53 17.04
CA GLY A 162 10.70 -8.77 18.33
C GLY A 162 9.96 -9.79 19.18
N ILE A 163 8.65 -9.75 19.16
CA ILE A 163 7.78 -10.72 19.82
C ILE A 163 7.85 -12.08 19.13
N LEU A 164 7.89 -12.08 17.80
CA LEU A 164 7.89 -13.29 16.98
C LEU A 164 9.18 -14.12 17.10
N LYS A 165 10.31 -13.53 17.48
CA LYS A 165 11.58 -14.24 17.59
C LYS A 165 11.74 -15.01 18.88
N ALA A 166 10.99 -14.67 19.92
CA ALA A 166 11.16 -15.24 21.26
C ALA A 166 10.59 -16.66 21.39
N ASP A 167 9.55 -16.99 20.61
CA ASP A 167 8.86 -18.28 20.68
C ASP A 167 8.32 -18.66 19.28
N PRO A 168 8.87 -19.69 18.62
CA PRO A 168 8.38 -20.15 17.32
C PRO A 168 6.92 -20.61 17.32
N ASP A 169 6.47 -21.23 18.41
CA ASP A 169 5.06 -21.67 18.54
C ASP A 169 4.13 -20.48 18.72
N PHE A 170 4.59 -19.43 19.40
CA PHE A 170 3.87 -18.18 19.53
C PHE A 170 3.71 -17.50 18.17
N GLN A 171 4.75 -17.49 17.34
CA GLN A 171 4.70 -16.92 15.99
C GLN A 171 3.57 -17.53 15.14
N ILE A 172 3.43 -18.85 15.16
CA ILE A 172 2.41 -19.56 14.39
C ILE A 172 1.01 -19.19 14.91
N LYS A 173 0.81 -19.20 16.21
CA LYS A 173 -0.50 -18.92 16.83
C LYS A 173 -0.94 -17.45 16.69
N GLU A 174 0.00 -16.54 16.90
CA GLU A 174 -0.31 -15.11 16.91
C GLU A 174 -0.48 -14.51 15.51
N ASN A 175 0.14 -15.08 14.48
CA ASN A 175 -0.02 -14.63 13.11
C ASN A 175 -1.40 -14.93 12.53
N ILE A 176 -2.14 -15.88 13.06
CA ILE A 176 -3.53 -16.17 12.65
C ILE A 176 -4.58 -15.28 13.33
N ILE A 177 -4.16 -14.47 14.30
CA ILE A 177 -5.02 -13.50 14.98
C ILE A 177 -4.68 -12.12 14.43
N PRO A 178 -5.65 -11.36 13.89
CA PRO A 178 -5.39 -10.01 13.41
C PRO A 178 -4.79 -9.14 14.52
N PRO A 179 -3.82 -8.26 14.24
CA PRO A 179 -3.30 -7.35 15.24
C PRO A 179 -4.38 -6.36 15.71
N GLU A 180 -4.20 -5.80 16.89
CA GLU A 180 -5.15 -4.87 17.50
C GLU A 180 -5.44 -3.65 16.62
N LEU A 181 -4.43 -3.18 15.88
CA LEU A 181 -4.59 -2.09 14.92
C LEU A 181 -5.60 -2.43 13.81
N ALA A 182 -5.68 -3.70 13.40
CA ALA A 182 -6.64 -4.15 12.40
C ALA A 182 -8.11 -3.96 12.82
N ALA A 183 -8.38 -3.99 14.13
CA ALA A 183 -9.73 -3.82 14.67
C ALA A 183 -10.26 -2.38 14.58
N VAL A 184 -9.38 -1.40 14.42
CA VAL A 184 -9.76 0.03 14.37
C VAL A 184 -9.67 0.64 12.97
N THR A 185 -9.02 -0.02 12.02
CA THR A 185 -8.91 0.47 10.65
C THR A 185 -10.23 0.31 9.90
N GLU A 186 -10.60 1.30 9.09
CA GLU A 186 -11.85 1.23 8.30
C GLU A 186 -11.77 0.23 7.13
N VAL A 187 -10.60 0.07 6.57
CA VAL A 187 -10.21 -1.02 5.67
C VAL A 187 -8.91 -1.59 6.23
N THR A 188 -8.88 -2.88 6.44
CA THR A 188 -7.71 -3.54 7.00
C THR A 188 -6.76 -3.97 5.88
N SER A 189 -5.57 -3.37 5.85
CA SER A 189 -4.60 -3.66 4.81
C SER A 189 -3.43 -4.46 5.35
N PHE A 190 -3.05 -5.50 4.62
CA PHE A 190 -1.89 -6.34 4.94
C PHE A 190 -0.97 -6.49 3.72
N ASN A 191 0.34 -6.54 4.01
CA ASN A 191 1.35 -6.93 3.05
C ASN A 191 1.67 -8.43 3.22
N TYR A 192 1.72 -9.20 2.12
CA TYR A 192 2.26 -10.56 2.01
C TYR A 192 1.64 -11.67 2.88
N VAL A 193 0.47 -11.47 3.48
CA VAL A 193 -0.17 -12.46 4.38
C VAL A 193 -1.55 -12.92 3.88
N TRP A 194 -1.72 -13.04 2.56
CA TRP A 194 -3.00 -13.37 1.96
C TRP A 194 -3.55 -14.75 2.33
N ASP A 195 -2.70 -15.70 2.63
CA ASP A 195 -3.02 -17.05 3.06
C ASP A 195 -3.58 -17.13 4.50
N ASP A 196 -3.28 -16.13 5.34
CA ASP A 196 -3.84 -16.03 6.69
C ASP A 196 -5.25 -15.41 6.73
N TYR A 197 -5.75 -14.87 5.62
CA TYR A 197 -7.01 -14.09 5.62
C TYR A 197 -8.23 -14.87 6.07
N GLN A 198 -8.31 -16.17 5.76
CA GLN A 198 -9.41 -17.01 6.21
C GLN A 198 -9.40 -17.19 7.74
N GLU A 199 -8.22 -17.31 8.32
CA GLU A 199 -8.06 -17.37 9.77
C GLU A 199 -8.42 -16.04 10.43
N TYR A 200 -7.97 -14.92 9.85
CA TYR A 200 -8.33 -13.59 10.33
C TYR A 200 -9.84 -13.38 10.34
N LEU A 201 -10.56 -13.83 9.34
CA LEU A 201 -12.02 -13.71 9.26
C LEU A 201 -12.76 -14.53 10.31
N LYS A 202 -12.18 -15.62 10.81
CA LYS A 202 -12.77 -16.36 11.96
C LYS A 202 -12.75 -15.52 13.24
N HIS A 203 -11.70 -14.75 13.44
CA HIS A 203 -11.54 -13.87 14.61
C HIS A 203 -12.24 -12.51 14.44
N ALA A 204 -12.34 -12.02 13.21
CA ALA A 204 -12.91 -10.71 12.87
C ALA A 204 -13.82 -10.78 11.63
N PRO A 205 -15.02 -11.38 11.72
CA PRO A 205 -15.88 -11.69 10.57
C PRO A 205 -16.41 -10.46 9.83
N ASN A 206 -16.37 -9.28 10.45
CA ASN A 206 -16.79 -8.02 9.83
C ASN A 206 -15.65 -7.23 9.18
N MET A 207 -14.44 -7.74 9.22
CA MET A 207 -13.26 -7.10 8.63
C MET A 207 -13.41 -7.02 7.10
N ILE A 208 -13.12 -5.84 6.56
CA ILE A 208 -13.01 -5.61 5.12
C ILE A 208 -11.52 -5.49 4.81
N MET A 209 -11.00 -6.36 3.99
CA MET A 209 -9.56 -6.48 3.77
C MET A 209 -9.14 -5.98 2.38
N TYR A 210 -7.91 -5.46 2.35
CA TYR A 210 -7.17 -5.12 1.16
C TYR A 210 -5.75 -5.68 1.28
N GLN A 211 -5.26 -6.37 0.26
CA GLN A 211 -3.86 -6.78 0.21
C GLN A 211 -3.03 -5.66 -0.40
N SER A 212 -2.43 -4.85 0.46
CA SER A 212 -1.67 -3.66 0.06
C SER A 212 -0.36 -3.98 -0.65
N GLU A 213 0.21 -5.16 -0.41
CA GLU A 213 1.32 -5.71 -1.18
C GLU A 213 1.19 -7.23 -1.32
N ALA A 214 1.40 -7.72 -2.55
CA ALA A 214 1.50 -9.13 -2.89
C ALA A 214 2.77 -9.37 -3.71
N VAL A 215 3.43 -10.51 -3.53
CA VAL A 215 4.62 -10.84 -4.35
C VAL A 215 4.22 -11.18 -5.77
N THR A 216 4.99 -10.68 -6.73
CA THR A 216 4.72 -10.86 -8.17
C THR A 216 4.87 -12.30 -8.64
N ASN A 217 5.72 -13.10 -8.01
CA ASN A 217 5.94 -14.50 -8.37
C ASN A 217 4.87 -15.46 -7.85
N GLU A 218 4.03 -15.05 -6.89
CA GLU A 218 2.84 -15.80 -6.48
C GLU A 218 1.69 -15.68 -7.50
N LEU A 219 1.78 -14.70 -8.39
CA LEU A 219 0.91 -14.50 -9.56
C LEU A 219 -0.58 -14.58 -9.25
N ALA A 220 -1.19 -15.66 -9.68
CA ALA A 220 -2.62 -15.87 -9.60
C ALA A 220 -3.09 -16.33 -8.21
N ALA A 221 -2.22 -16.94 -7.39
CA ALA A 221 -2.62 -17.48 -6.10
C ALA A 221 -3.28 -16.46 -5.18
N PRO A 222 -2.68 -15.28 -4.90
CA PRO A 222 -3.35 -14.26 -4.12
C PRO A 222 -4.66 -13.78 -4.76
N PHE A 223 -4.69 -13.63 -6.08
CA PHE A 223 -5.87 -13.13 -6.79
C PHE A 223 -7.04 -14.11 -6.77
N PHE A 224 -6.79 -15.40 -6.95
CA PHE A 224 -7.85 -16.43 -6.93
C PHE A 224 -8.17 -16.96 -5.53
N GLY A 225 -7.20 -16.92 -4.60
CA GLY A 225 -7.40 -17.35 -3.22
C GLY A 225 -8.19 -16.37 -2.37
N MET A 226 -8.43 -15.15 -2.85
CA MET A 226 -9.16 -14.13 -2.11
C MET A 226 -10.66 -14.39 -2.01
N ASP A 227 -11.20 -14.21 -0.81
CA ASP A 227 -12.63 -14.04 -0.61
C ASP A 227 -13.10 -12.69 -1.16
N ARG A 228 -13.67 -12.70 -2.36
CA ARG A 228 -14.14 -11.48 -3.04
C ARG A 228 -15.33 -10.79 -2.38
N GLU A 229 -15.97 -11.40 -1.40
CA GLU A 229 -17.02 -10.75 -0.61
C GLU A 229 -16.41 -9.86 0.50
N LYS A 230 -15.29 -10.27 1.06
CA LYS A 230 -14.62 -9.61 2.18
C LYS A 230 -13.41 -8.78 1.76
N MET A 231 -12.81 -9.09 0.61
CA MET A 231 -11.65 -8.37 0.10
C MET A 231 -12.03 -7.38 -0.99
N VAL A 232 -11.43 -6.19 -0.93
CA VAL A 232 -11.63 -5.16 -1.95
C VAL A 232 -10.65 -5.30 -3.12
N GLY A 233 -9.58 -6.06 -2.94
CA GLY A 233 -8.58 -6.35 -3.98
C GLY A 233 -7.16 -6.40 -3.46
N LEU A 234 -6.21 -6.25 -4.37
CA LEU A 234 -4.79 -6.29 -4.09
C LEU A 234 -3.97 -5.29 -4.91
N ALA A 235 -2.75 -5.03 -4.44
CA ALA A 235 -1.67 -4.40 -5.20
C ALA A 235 -0.42 -5.27 -5.15
N TYR A 236 0.15 -5.59 -6.31
CA TYR A 236 1.40 -6.35 -6.37
C TYR A 236 2.62 -5.44 -6.14
N TRP A 237 3.57 -5.90 -5.36
CA TRP A 237 4.87 -5.28 -5.16
C TRP A 237 5.94 -5.93 -6.04
N GLY A 238 6.48 -5.29 -7.06
CA GLY A 238 6.11 -3.95 -7.56
C GLY A 238 5.62 -4.08 -8.98
N GLY A 239 4.90 -3.07 -9.41
CA GLY A 239 4.46 -3.05 -10.81
C GLY A 239 5.61 -2.85 -11.78
N ILE A 240 6.52 -1.96 -11.45
CA ILE A 240 7.64 -1.54 -12.31
C ILE A 240 8.93 -1.59 -11.50
N GLU A 241 10.01 -2.06 -12.13
CA GLU A 241 11.35 -1.99 -11.55
C GLU A 241 11.69 -0.55 -11.16
N TYR A 242 12.36 -0.40 -10.03
CA TYR A 242 12.81 0.90 -9.52
C TYR A 242 14.24 0.84 -9.01
N TRP A 243 14.88 1.99 -8.97
CA TRP A 243 16.23 2.13 -8.43
C TRP A 243 16.18 2.05 -6.90
N GLY A 244 17.17 1.42 -6.31
CA GLY A 244 17.20 1.14 -4.88
C GLY A 244 16.74 -0.27 -4.55
N GLU A 245 16.79 -0.63 -3.27
CA GLU A 245 16.46 -1.97 -2.74
C GLU A 245 17.07 -3.13 -3.54
N SER A 246 18.27 -2.89 -4.10
CA SER A 246 18.99 -3.86 -4.89
C SER A 246 19.37 -5.08 -4.04
N GLN A 247 19.18 -6.26 -4.61
CA GLN A 247 19.58 -7.53 -3.98
C GLN A 247 21.10 -7.80 -4.11
N GLY A 248 21.86 -6.79 -4.51
CA GLY A 248 23.30 -6.85 -4.70
C GLY A 248 23.71 -6.85 -6.18
N TRP A 249 24.96 -6.45 -6.45
CA TRP A 249 25.49 -6.43 -7.81
C TRP A 249 25.41 -7.83 -8.47
N PRO A 250 25.00 -7.94 -9.74
CA PRO A 250 24.79 -6.86 -10.73
C PRO A 250 23.39 -6.26 -10.78
N ALA A 251 22.49 -6.60 -9.87
CA ALA A 251 21.16 -6.00 -9.82
C ALA A 251 21.29 -4.51 -9.49
N LYS A 252 20.63 -3.66 -10.27
CA LYS A 252 20.69 -2.20 -10.12
C LYS A 252 19.57 -1.63 -9.28
N GLY A 253 18.53 -2.42 -9.00
CA GLY A 253 17.35 -2.04 -8.25
C GLY A 253 16.48 -3.26 -7.95
N TRP A 254 15.24 -3.02 -7.58
CA TRP A 254 14.25 -4.07 -7.38
C TRP A 254 13.82 -4.68 -8.72
N ASN A 255 14.08 -5.97 -8.91
CA ASN A 255 13.84 -6.68 -10.17
C ASN A 255 12.73 -7.72 -10.11
N TYR A 256 11.99 -7.80 -9.01
CA TYR A 256 10.82 -8.68 -8.85
C TYR A 256 9.52 -7.95 -9.24
N SER A 257 9.47 -7.37 -10.45
CA SER A 257 8.37 -6.54 -10.93
C SER A 257 7.75 -7.11 -12.19
N PHE A 258 6.58 -6.59 -12.59
CA PHE A 258 5.95 -6.99 -13.86
C PHE A 258 6.60 -6.32 -15.08
N PHE A 259 7.18 -5.15 -14.90
CA PHE A 259 7.79 -4.39 -15.98
C PHE A 259 9.18 -3.92 -15.59
N THR A 260 10.06 -3.87 -16.59
CA THR A 260 11.38 -3.24 -16.44
C THR A 260 11.25 -1.73 -16.23
N HIS A 261 12.36 -1.07 -15.89
CA HIS A 261 12.46 0.41 -15.84
C HIS A 261 12.02 1.11 -17.14
N SER A 262 12.17 0.43 -18.29
CA SER A 262 11.73 0.93 -19.60
C SER A 262 10.31 0.52 -19.98
N LEU A 263 9.58 -0.13 -19.05
CA LEU A 263 8.22 -0.62 -19.21
C LEU A 263 8.08 -1.83 -20.17
N GLU A 264 9.16 -2.56 -20.41
CA GLU A 264 9.10 -3.84 -21.10
C GLU A 264 8.52 -4.90 -20.16
N PRO A 265 7.54 -5.71 -20.60
CA PRO A 265 6.89 -6.68 -19.73
C PRO A 265 7.79 -7.90 -19.48
N HIS A 266 7.89 -8.30 -18.22
CA HIS A 266 8.40 -9.61 -17.85
C HIS A 266 7.35 -10.71 -18.15
N PRO A 267 7.73 -12.00 -18.25
CA PRO A 267 6.79 -13.08 -18.51
C PRO A 267 5.58 -13.10 -17.56
N GLN A 268 5.79 -12.78 -16.29
CA GLN A 268 4.75 -12.68 -15.26
C GLN A 268 3.63 -11.70 -15.61
N ALA A 269 3.97 -10.59 -16.29
CA ALA A 269 2.99 -9.59 -16.72
C ALA A 269 1.95 -10.20 -17.67
N TYR A 270 2.36 -11.08 -18.57
CA TYR A 270 1.44 -11.74 -19.49
C TYR A 270 0.50 -12.72 -18.79
N LEU A 271 0.98 -13.43 -17.76
CA LEU A 271 0.13 -14.29 -16.93
C LEU A 271 -0.92 -13.47 -16.18
N ILE A 272 -0.53 -12.35 -15.58
CA ILE A 272 -1.48 -11.46 -14.92
C ILE A 272 -2.46 -10.81 -15.89
N LYS A 273 -2.04 -10.56 -17.13
CA LYS A 273 -2.94 -10.04 -18.18
C LYS A 273 -4.07 -11.01 -18.52
N SER A 274 -3.83 -12.32 -18.38
CA SER A 274 -4.80 -13.36 -18.75
C SER A 274 -5.93 -13.55 -17.74
N ILE A 275 -5.86 -12.92 -16.58
CA ILE A 275 -6.85 -12.96 -15.49
C ILE A 275 -7.45 -11.58 -15.24
#